data_f5b998e6d7136700d7e4997b1d995904
#
_entry.id   f5b998e6d7136700d7e4997b1d995904
#
_cell.length_a   1.000
_cell.length_b   1.000
_cell.length_c   1.000
_cell.angle_alpha   90.00
_cell.angle_beta   90.00
_cell.angle_gamma   90.00
#
_symmetry.space_group_name_H-M   'P 1'
#
loop_
_entity.id
_entity.type
_entity.pdbx_description
1 polymer ?
#
loop_
_entity_poly.entity_id
_entity_poly.type
_entity_poly.pdbx_seq_one_letter_code
_entity_poly.pdbx_strand_id
1 'polypeptide(L)'
;AASDVYKRQVLNLDENSRVIGVGENVGLKNSANINMEMYIMKTDLFIDMIYECIRGGRYKKIKNYINGNIDKLKVGAYEFKGYLACINSINAYFNANMDFLNEKVNKELFYSHFPIYTKPKDACPTQYTTTSNVSNSIIANGSYIEGEVKNCVIGRNVYIGKGSVIAVSYTHLRAH
;
A
#
# COMPACT_ATOMS: atom_id res chain seq x y z
N ALA A 1 6.99 -12.52 5.04
CA ALA A 1 5.98 -11.77 5.80
C ALA A 1 6.45 -11.39 7.21
N ALA A 2 7.15 -12.25 7.96
CA ALA A 2 7.58 -11.95 9.33
C ALA A 2 8.66 -10.85 9.43
N SER A 3 9.53 -10.69 8.43
CA SER A 3 10.62 -9.69 8.43
C SER A 3 10.12 -8.24 8.25
N ASP A 4 8.94 -8.06 7.67
CA ASP A 4 8.42 -6.75 7.29
C ASP A 4 7.75 -6.00 8.43
N VAL A 5 7.29 -6.73 9.43
CA VAL A 5 6.68 -6.14 10.65
C VAL A 5 7.74 -5.60 11.61
N TYR A 6 8.97 -6.04 11.51
CA TYR A 6 10.07 -5.61 12.39
C TYR A 6 10.38 -4.09 12.37
N LYS A 7 9.91 -3.38 11.34
CA LYS A 7 10.15 -1.94 11.20
C LYS A 7 8.92 -1.08 11.54
N ARG A 8 7.84 -1.68 12.04
CA ARG A 8 6.60 -0.96 12.32
C ARG A 8 6.39 -0.77 13.80
N GLN A 9 5.75 0.33 14.11
CA GLN A 9 5.29 0.60 15.46
C GLN A 9 4.03 -0.19 15.76
N VAL A 10 4.01 -0.87 16.90
CA VAL A 10 2.86 -1.58 17.43
C VAL A 10 2.20 -0.71 18.49
N LEU A 11 0.89 -0.54 18.40
CA LEU A 11 0.11 0.24 19.35
C LEU A 11 -0.43 -0.69 20.45
N ASN A 12 -0.23 -0.28 21.71
CA ASN A 12 -0.91 -0.85 22.83
C ASN A 12 -2.17 -0.03 23.12
N LEU A 13 -3.33 -0.68 23.12
CA LEU A 13 -4.63 -0.03 23.32
C LEU A 13 -5.25 -0.47 24.64
N ASP A 14 -5.99 0.44 25.26
CA ASP A 14 -6.91 0.10 26.35
C ASP A 14 -8.26 -0.42 25.82
N GLU A 15 -9.19 -0.74 26.76
CA GLU A 15 -10.52 -1.25 26.44
C GLU A 15 -11.38 -0.25 25.62
N ASN A 16 -11.05 1.04 25.66
CA ASN A 16 -11.73 2.12 24.93
C ASN A 16 -11.03 2.49 23.63
N SER A 17 -10.13 1.66 23.13
CA SER A 17 -9.31 1.92 21.93
C SER A 17 -8.43 3.17 22.03
N ARG A 18 -8.07 3.60 23.25
CA ARG A 18 -7.10 4.65 23.46
C ARG A 18 -5.68 4.08 23.39
N VAL A 19 -4.79 4.81 22.74
CA VAL A 19 -3.37 4.42 22.69
C VAL A 19 -2.72 4.74 24.04
N ILE A 20 -2.24 3.70 24.72
CA ILE A 20 -1.57 3.78 26.01
C ILE A 20 -0.06 3.57 25.91
N GLY A 21 0.42 3.14 24.76
CA GLY A 21 1.85 2.96 24.52
C GLY A 21 2.14 2.56 23.08
N VAL A 22 3.39 2.79 22.67
CA VAL A 22 3.91 2.40 21.35
C VAL A 22 5.16 1.59 21.54
N GLY A 23 5.18 0.38 20.98
CA GLY A 23 6.35 -0.49 20.92
C GLY A 23 7.02 -0.42 19.56
N GLU A 24 8.34 -0.34 19.52
CA GLU A 24 9.13 -0.53 18.31
C GLU A 24 9.85 -1.88 18.39
N ASN A 25 9.86 -2.62 17.30
CA ASN A 25 10.56 -3.92 17.21
C ASN A 25 10.12 -4.97 18.26
N VAL A 26 8.86 -4.94 18.67
CA VAL A 26 8.32 -5.97 19.56
C VAL A 26 8.17 -7.26 18.75
N GLY A 27 8.78 -8.35 19.24
CA GLY A 27 8.63 -9.67 18.63
C GLY A 27 7.14 -10.00 18.42
N LEU A 28 6.80 -10.48 17.23
CA LEU A 28 5.42 -10.70 16.82
C LEU A 28 4.74 -11.74 17.71
N LYS A 29 3.74 -11.29 18.43
CA LYS A 29 2.63 -12.16 18.86
C LYS A 29 1.71 -12.39 17.65
N ASN A 30 0.87 -13.40 17.70
CA ASN A 30 -0.03 -13.82 16.62
C ASN A 30 -0.97 -12.72 16.10
N SER A 31 -1.12 -11.61 16.82
CA SER A 31 -1.85 -10.41 16.39
C SER A 31 -1.21 -9.16 16.98
N ALA A 32 -1.11 -8.10 16.19
CA ALA A 32 -0.58 -6.81 16.64
C ALA A 32 -1.30 -5.66 15.94
N ASN A 33 -1.61 -4.59 16.68
CA ASN A 33 -2.15 -3.36 16.12
C ASN A 33 -1.00 -2.53 15.53
N ILE A 34 -0.93 -2.44 14.22
CA ILE A 34 0.13 -1.74 13.50
C ILE A 34 -0.28 -0.29 13.26
N ASN A 35 0.59 0.65 13.60
CA ASN A 35 0.39 2.06 13.29
C ASN A 35 0.57 2.30 11.79
N MET A 36 -0.47 2.79 11.14
CA MET A 36 -0.46 3.16 9.72
C MET A 36 0.12 4.56 9.46
N GLU A 37 0.50 5.28 10.52
CA GLU A 37 1.04 6.65 10.47
C GLU A 37 0.07 7.67 9.83
N MET A 38 -1.22 7.41 9.87
CA MET A 38 -2.28 8.34 9.46
C MET A 38 -2.93 8.94 10.69
N TYR A 39 -3.04 10.27 10.72
CA TYR A 39 -3.52 11.01 11.89
C TYR A 39 -4.60 12.00 11.49
N ILE A 40 -5.67 12.05 12.28
CA ILE A 40 -6.71 13.07 12.19
C ILE A 40 -6.68 13.85 13.50
N MET A 41 -6.54 15.16 13.41
CA MET A 41 -6.46 16.03 14.60
C MET A 41 -7.02 17.42 14.31
N LYS A 42 -7.27 18.20 15.36
CA LYS A 42 -7.66 19.60 15.21
C LYS A 42 -6.49 20.42 14.66
N THR A 43 -6.79 21.40 13.81
CA THR A 43 -5.78 22.28 13.20
C THR A 43 -4.95 23.02 14.23
N ASP A 44 -5.57 23.54 15.29
CA ASP A 44 -4.84 24.25 16.35
C ASP A 44 -3.83 23.35 17.04
N LEU A 45 -4.20 22.12 17.39
CA LEU A 45 -3.29 21.14 17.94
C LEU A 45 -2.11 20.85 17.00
N PHE A 46 -2.39 20.72 15.70
CA PHE A 46 -1.34 20.48 14.70
C PHE A 46 -0.36 21.65 14.61
N ILE A 47 -0.86 22.88 14.66
CA ILE A 47 -0.03 24.09 14.65
C ILE A 47 0.84 24.15 15.92
N ASP A 48 0.25 23.93 17.09
CA ASP A 48 0.99 23.92 18.36
C ASP A 48 2.10 22.86 18.36
N MET A 49 1.80 21.66 17.85
CA MET A 49 2.80 20.59 17.69
C MET A 49 3.99 21.03 16.82
N ILE A 50 3.72 21.72 15.71
CA ILE A 50 4.78 22.23 14.82
C ILE A 50 5.66 23.24 15.56
N TYR A 51 5.04 24.20 16.27
CA TYR A 51 5.79 25.20 17.03
C TYR A 51 6.63 24.57 18.13
N GLU A 52 6.11 23.60 18.85
CA GLU A 52 6.87 22.86 19.88
C GLU A 52 8.04 22.08 19.29
N CYS A 53 7.83 21.43 18.12
CA CYS A 53 8.90 20.73 17.42
C CYS A 53 10.03 21.67 17.00
N ILE A 54 9.69 22.86 16.49
CA ILE A 54 10.66 23.86 16.06
C ILE A 54 11.44 24.40 17.27
N ARG A 55 10.74 24.82 18.33
CA ARG A 55 11.36 25.39 19.55
C ARG A 55 12.23 24.38 20.29
N GLY A 56 11.78 23.14 20.37
CA GLY A 56 12.46 22.09 21.15
C GLY A 56 13.57 21.37 20.39
N GLY A 57 13.63 21.45 19.07
CA GLY A 57 14.61 20.75 18.23
C GLY A 57 14.60 19.21 18.36
N ARG A 58 13.65 18.65 19.15
CA ARG A 58 13.64 17.24 19.55
C ARG A 58 13.00 16.31 18.54
N TYR A 59 11.93 16.76 17.87
CA TYR A 59 11.10 15.90 17.04
C TYR A 59 11.22 16.28 15.57
N LYS A 60 11.65 15.33 14.75
CA LYS A 60 11.78 15.53 13.30
C LYS A 60 10.55 15.06 12.52
N LYS A 61 9.66 14.29 13.16
CA LYS A 61 8.45 13.72 12.55
C LYS A 61 7.27 13.81 13.50
N ILE A 62 6.07 14.03 12.97
CA ILE A 62 4.82 14.11 13.75
C ILE A 62 4.64 12.87 14.63
N LYS A 63 4.89 11.68 14.10
CA LYS A 63 4.80 10.44 14.87
C LYS A 63 5.67 10.43 16.12
N ASN A 64 6.87 10.98 16.03
CA ASN A 64 7.79 11.03 17.19
C ASN A 64 7.28 11.96 18.27
N TYR A 65 6.64 13.07 17.87
CA TYR A 65 6.00 13.97 18.82
C TYR A 65 4.83 13.28 19.52
N ILE A 66 3.93 12.66 18.76
CA ILE A 66 2.76 11.96 19.32
C ILE A 66 3.21 10.85 20.27
N ASN A 67 4.16 10.02 19.87
CA ASN A 67 4.67 8.93 20.70
C ASN A 67 5.32 9.42 22.01
N GLY A 68 6.07 10.52 21.95
CA GLY A 68 6.72 11.10 23.13
C GLY A 68 5.77 11.84 24.05
N ASN A 69 4.52 12.09 23.64
CA ASN A 69 3.53 12.83 24.42
C ASN A 69 2.20 12.07 24.58
N ILE A 70 2.20 10.75 24.43
CA ILE A 70 0.98 9.91 24.53
C ILE A 70 0.25 10.14 25.85
N ASP A 71 0.97 10.29 26.95
CA ASP A 71 0.39 10.50 28.27
C ASP A 71 -0.38 11.84 28.37
N LYS A 72 0.06 12.86 27.63
CA LYS A 72 -0.55 14.19 27.60
C LYS A 72 -1.65 14.31 26.55
N LEU A 73 -1.51 13.58 25.45
CA LEU A 73 -2.46 13.59 24.34
C LEU A 73 -3.54 12.53 24.56
N LYS A 74 -4.79 12.87 24.22
CA LYS A 74 -5.87 11.87 24.13
C LYS A 74 -5.86 11.26 22.74
N VAL A 75 -5.03 10.24 22.51
CA VAL A 75 -4.90 9.57 21.22
C VAL A 75 -5.85 8.36 21.18
N GLY A 76 -6.86 8.42 20.33
CA GLY A 76 -7.73 7.29 20.00
C GLY A 76 -7.22 6.55 18.78
N ALA A 77 -7.37 5.23 18.77
CA ALA A 77 -7.07 4.41 17.60
C ALA A 77 -8.34 4.07 16.83
N TYR A 78 -8.28 4.15 15.51
CA TYR A 78 -9.30 3.64 14.62
C TYR A 78 -8.78 2.37 13.94
N GLU A 79 -9.47 1.25 14.14
CA GLU A 79 -9.11 -0.02 13.52
C GLU A 79 -9.59 -0.06 12.06
N PHE A 80 -8.66 -0.10 11.12
CA PHE A 80 -8.95 -0.34 9.72
C PHE A 80 -8.97 -1.85 9.44
N LYS A 81 -10.08 -2.34 8.90
CA LYS A 81 -10.32 -3.78 8.63
C LYS A 81 -10.23 -4.15 7.14
N GLY A 82 -9.80 -3.23 6.29
CA GLY A 82 -9.67 -3.43 4.86
C GLY A 82 -8.33 -4.00 4.45
N TYR A 83 -8.13 -4.13 3.13
CA TYR A 83 -6.86 -4.55 2.55
C TYR A 83 -5.75 -3.56 2.89
N LEU A 84 -4.65 -4.06 3.43
CA LEU A 84 -3.48 -3.28 3.78
C LEU A 84 -2.22 -3.98 3.28
N ALA A 85 -1.46 -3.31 2.41
CA ALA A 85 -0.14 -3.75 1.97
C ALA A 85 0.94 -2.77 2.41
N CYS A 86 2.03 -3.28 2.95
CA CYS A 86 3.20 -2.48 3.27
C CYS A 86 4.29 -2.68 2.23
N ILE A 87 4.58 -1.64 1.49
CA ILE A 87 5.60 -1.67 0.44
C ILE A 87 6.92 -1.15 1.01
N ASN A 88 7.71 -2.04 1.62
CA ASN A 88 9.00 -1.73 2.24
C ASN A 88 10.16 -2.57 1.65
N SER A 89 9.87 -3.47 0.73
CA SER A 89 10.83 -4.29 0.01
C SER A 89 10.37 -4.55 -1.43
N ILE A 90 11.27 -4.98 -2.30
CA ILE A 90 10.93 -5.37 -3.68
C ILE A 90 9.92 -6.52 -3.66
N ASN A 91 10.09 -7.49 -2.77
CA ASN A 91 9.16 -8.62 -2.64
C ASN A 91 7.77 -8.15 -2.18
N ALA A 92 7.70 -7.22 -1.21
CA ALA A 92 6.42 -6.66 -0.77
C ALA A 92 5.74 -5.87 -1.90
N TYR A 93 6.51 -5.13 -2.70
CA TYR A 93 6.00 -4.43 -3.87
C TYR A 93 5.46 -5.40 -4.92
N PHE A 94 6.21 -6.46 -5.24
CA PHE A 94 5.77 -7.51 -6.14
C PHE A 94 4.47 -8.16 -5.65
N ASN A 95 4.43 -8.60 -4.40
CA ASN A 95 3.26 -9.25 -3.81
C ASN A 95 2.03 -8.32 -3.83
N ALA A 96 2.19 -7.05 -3.47
CA ALA A 96 1.09 -6.08 -3.50
C ALA A 96 0.53 -5.87 -4.91
N ASN A 97 1.35 -5.96 -5.95
CA ASN A 97 0.86 -5.92 -7.34
C ASN A 97 0.15 -7.22 -7.72
N MET A 98 0.67 -8.38 -7.32
CA MET A 98 0.03 -9.66 -7.59
C MET A 98 -1.30 -9.82 -6.84
N ASP A 99 -1.45 -9.20 -5.68
CA ASP A 99 -2.70 -9.18 -4.93
C ASP A 99 -3.86 -8.54 -5.71
N PHE A 100 -3.59 -7.67 -6.70
CA PHE A 100 -4.63 -7.14 -7.59
C PHE A 100 -5.32 -8.21 -8.45
N LEU A 101 -4.69 -9.36 -8.66
CA LEU A 101 -5.31 -10.50 -9.35
C LEU A 101 -6.36 -11.18 -8.47
N ASN A 102 -6.36 -10.93 -7.16
CA ASN A 102 -7.41 -11.39 -6.27
C ASN A 102 -8.64 -10.49 -6.44
N GLU A 103 -9.74 -11.09 -6.87
CA GLU A 103 -10.99 -10.36 -7.15
C GLU A 103 -11.52 -9.57 -5.95
N LYS A 104 -11.38 -10.10 -4.72
CA LYS A 104 -11.83 -9.41 -3.50
C LYS A 104 -11.01 -8.15 -3.25
N VAL A 105 -9.69 -8.26 -3.36
CA VAL A 105 -8.77 -7.12 -3.18
C VAL A 105 -9.02 -6.08 -4.27
N ASN A 106 -9.15 -6.50 -5.51
CA ASN A 106 -9.42 -5.62 -6.63
C ASN A 106 -10.73 -4.84 -6.46
N LYS A 107 -11.80 -5.54 -6.07
CA LYS A 107 -13.11 -4.91 -5.81
C LYS A 107 -13.04 -3.92 -4.64
N GLU A 108 -12.35 -4.27 -3.57
CA GLU A 108 -12.20 -3.38 -2.41
C GLU A 108 -11.46 -2.10 -2.77
N LEU A 109 -10.37 -2.20 -3.52
CA LEU A 109 -9.54 -1.05 -3.85
C LEU A 109 -10.12 -0.12 -4.92
N PHE A 110 -10.81 -0.67 -5.94
CA PHE A 110 -11.18 0.10 -7.12
C PHE A 110 -12.70 0.25 -7.32
N TYR A 111 -13.53 -0.57 -6.70
CA TYR A 111 -14.97 -0.59 -6.90
C TYR A 111 -15.80 -0.38 -5.62
N SER A 112 -15.15 -0.07 -4.50
CA SER A 112 -15.82 0.25 -3.24
C SER A 112 -16.39 1.67 -3.23
N HIS A 113 -17.12 2.04 -2.15
CA HIS A 113 -17.58 3.41 -1.94
C HIS A 113 -16.46 4.45 -1.85
N PHE A 114 -15.25 4.02 -1.48
CA PHE A 114 -14.05 4.85 -1.39
C PHE A 114 -12.93 4.24 -2.24
N PRO A 115 -13.06 4.28 -3.58
CA PRO A 115 -12.07 3.68 -4.45
C PRO A 115 -10.76 4.46 -4.42
N ILE A 116 -9.66 3.78 -4.70
CA ILE A 116 -8.39 4.45 -4.94
C ILE A 116 -8.44 5.13 -6.31
N TYR A 117 -8.28 6.45 -6.32
CA TYR A 117 -8.16 7.22 -7.56
C TYR A 117 -6.76 7.16 -8.09
N THR A 118 -6.62 6.73 -9.34
CA THR A 118 -5.34 6.73 -10.05
C THR A 118 -5.31 7.88 -11.06
N LYS A 119 -4.10 8.35 -11.41
CA LYS A 119 -3.93 9.38 -12.43
C LYS A 119 -4.46 8.87 -13.78
N PRO A 120 -5.52 9.45 -14.36
CA PRO A 120 -5.99 9.08 -15.68
C PRO A 120 -4.91 9.41 -16.72
N LYS A 121 -4.79 8.57 -17.73
CA LYS A 121 -3.93 8.79 -18.87
C LYS A 121 -4.65 8.28 -20.12
N ASP A 122 -4.85 9.17 -21.05
CA ASP A 122 -5.42 8.84 -22.36
C ASP A 122 -4.39 8.03 -23.15
N ALA A 123 -4.70 6.80 -23.38
CA ALA A 123 -3.94 5.88 -24.23
C ALA A 123 -4.94 4.98 -24.96
N CYS A 124 -4.53 4.46 -26.11
CA CYS A 124 -5.34 3.50 -26.85
C CYS A 124 -5.70 2.29 -25.97
N PRO A 125 -6.87 1.69 -26.15
CA PRO A 125 -7.16 0.41 -25.54
C PRO A 125 -6.08 -0.63 -25.86
N THR A 126 -5.87 -1.57 -24.95
CA THR A 126 -4.96 -2.69 -25.19
C THR A 126 -5.48 -3.53 -26.34
N GLN A 127 -4.61 -3.85 -27.30
CA GLN A 127 -4.92 -4.69 -28.43
C GLN A 127 -4.44 -6.12 -28.23
N TYR A 128 -5.28 -7.06 -28.57
CA TYR A 128 -5.00 -8.49 -28.54
C TYR A 128 -5.10 -9.05 -29.96
N THR A 129 -4.11 -9.80 -30.39
CA THR A 129 -4.12 -10.45 -31.70
C THR A 129 -4.76 -11.84 -31.61
N THR A 130 -5.01 -12.45 -32.76
CA THR A 130 -5.55 -13.82 -32.85
C THR A 130 -4.60 -14.88 -32.26
N THR A 131 -3.32 -14.55 -32.08
CA THR A 131 -2.30 -15.44 -31.51
C THR A 131 -2.11 -15.24 -30.00
N SER A 132 -2.70 -14.20 -29.42
CA SER A 132 -2.56 -13.92 -28.01
C SER A 132 -3.37 -14.92 -27.16
N ASN A 133 -2.79 -15.30 -26.02
CA ASN A 133 -3.45 -16.11 -24.99
C ASN A 133 -3.27 -15.46 -23.62
N VAL A 134 -4.32 -14.87 -23.10
CA VAL A 134 -4.26 -14.12 -21.84
C VAL A 134 -5.18 -14.74 -20.82
N SER A 135 -4.65 -15.06 -19.64
CA SER A 135 -5.43 -15.61 -18.54
C SER A 135 -5.01 -15.02 -17.19
N ASN A 136 -5.99 -14.81 -16.29
CA ASN A 136 -5.80 -14.30 -14.94
C ASN A 136 -4.77 -13.15 -14.85
N SER A 137 -4.95 -12.10 -15.67
CA SER A 137 -3.97 -11.01 -15.80
C SER A 137 -4.67 -9.66 -15.89
N ILE A 138 -4.01 -8.64 -15.39
CA ILE A 138 -4.41 -7.23 -15.52
C ILE A 138 -3.42 -6.56 -16.46
N ILE A 139 -3.92 -5.98 -17.55
CA ILE A 139 -3.09 -5.31 -18.55
C ILE A 139 -3.60 -3.89 -18.73
N ALA A 140 -2.71 -2.92 -18.47
CA ALA A 140 -3.05 -1.51 -18.59
C ALA A 140 -3.10 -1.08 -20.06
N ASN A 141 -3.82 0.02 -20.32
CA ASN A 141 -4.06 0.57 -21.65
C ASN A 141 -2.77 0.91 -22.43
N GLY A 142 -2.88 0.97 -23.75
CA GLY A 142 -1.78 1.24 -24.67
C GLY A 142 -0.90 0.04 -25.01
N SER A 143 -1.23 -1.15 -24.51
CA SER A 143 -0.40 -2.34 -24.72
C SER A 143 -0.82 -3.10 -25.98
N TYR A 144 0.11 -3.87 -26.55
CA TYR A 144 -0.11 -4.70 -27.72
C TYR A 144 0.39 -6.13 -27.45
N ILE A 145 -0.51 -7.10 -27.52
CA ILE A 145 -0.26 -8.48 -27.05
C ILE A 145 -0.44 -9.47 -28.19
N GLU A 146 0.63 -10.17 -28.56
CA GLU A 146 0.63 -11.27 -29.53
C GLU A 146 0.99 -12.62 -28.88
N GLY A 147 1.64 -12.57 -27.70
CA GLY A 147 2.13 -13.74 -26.99
C GLY A 147 1.18 -14.26 -25.92
N GLU A 148 1.70 -15.10 -25.07
CA GLU A 148 1.00 -15.70 -23.92
C GLU A 148 1.29 -14.92 -22.62
N VAL A 149 0.24 -14.59 -21.86
CA VAL A 149 0.32 -13.87 -20.59
C VAL A 149 -0.53 -14.57 -19.54
N LYS A 150 0.09 -15.05 -18.48
CA LYS A 150 -0.60 -15.78 -17.40
C LYS A 150 -0.21 -15.26 -16.01
N ASN A 151 -1.20 -15.01 -15.16
CA ASN A 151 -1.00 -14.56 -13.77
C ASN A 151 -0.06 -13.35 -13.71
N CYS A 152 -0.35 -12.29 -14.46
CA CYS A 152 0.52 -11.13 -14.58
C CYS A 152 -0.21 -9.81 -14.35
N VAL A 153 0.55 -8.81 -13.87
CA VAL A 153 0.12 -7.42 -13.87
C VAL A 153 1.05 -6.65 -14.82
N ILE A 154 0.51 -6.20 -15.95
CA ILE A 154 1.26 -5.55 -17.03
C ILE A 154 0.95 -4.05 -17.03
N GLY A 155 1.99 -3.23 -16.99
CA GLY A 155 1.91 -1.77 -17.05
C GLY A 155 1.44 -1.24 -18.41
N ARG A 156 1.46 0.08 -18.57
CA ARG A 156 1.00 0.75 -19.79
C ARG A 156 2.04 0.68 -20.90
N ASN A 157 1.56 0.69 -22.16
CA ASN A 157 2.38 0.76 -23.38
C ASN A 157 3.42 -0.37 -23.47
N VAL A 158 3.03 -1.59 -23.10
CA VAL A 158 3.88 -2.78 -23.18
C VAL A 158 3.58 -3.52 -24.49
N TYR A 159 4.63 -3.94 -25.18
CA TYR A 159 4.55 -4.81 -26.34
C TYR A 159 5.00 -6.22 -25.97
N ILE A 160 4.16 -7.22 -26.23
CA ILE A 160 4.48 -8.64 -26.02
C ILE A 160 4.36 -9.34 -27.36
N GLY A 161 5.52 -9.69 -27.94
CA GLY A 161 5.61 -10.25 -29.28
C GLY A 161 5.13 -11.71 -29.38
N LYS A 162 4.89 -12.14 -30.60
CA LYS A 162 4.48 -13.50 -30.93
C LYS A 162 5.50 -14.54 -30.45
N GLY A 163 5.01 -15.59 -29.79
CA GLY A 163 5.85 -16.66 -29.24
C GLY A 163 6.48 -16.35 -27.88
N SER A 164 6.30 -15.12 -27.36
CA SER A 164 6.72 -14.80 -25.99
C SER A 164 5.73 -15.41 -24.99
N VAL A 165 6.28 -15.91 -23.87
CA VAL A 165 5.50 -16.41 -22.72
C VAL A 165 5.88 -15.62 -21.48
N ILE A 166 4.93 -14.93 -20.89
CA ILE A 166 5.10 -14.18 -19.63
C ILE A 166 4.18 -14.81 -18.59
N ALA A 167 4.78 -15.32 -17.53
CA ALA A 167 4.05 -15.96 -16.44
C ALA A 167 4.51 -15.45 -15.08
N VAL A 168 3.56 -15.19 -14.17
CA VAL A 168 3.80 -14.76 -12.78
C VAL A 168 4.76 -13.58 -12.73
N SER A 169 4.39 -12.48 -13.40
CA SER A 169 5.26 -11.31 -13.53
C SER A 169 4.52 -10.00 -13.27
N TYR A 170 5.24 -9.04 -12.73
CA TYR A 170 4.88 -7.63 -12.77
C TYR A 170 5.85 -6.89 -13.70
N THR A 171 5.31 -6.28 -14.74
CA THR A 171 6.14 -5.63 -15.76
C THR A 171 5.70 -4.19 -15.96
N HIS A 172 6.64 -3.27 -15.73
CA HIS A 172 6.51 -1.83 -16.01
C HIS A 172 7.45 -1.38 -17.14
N LEU A 173 8.19 -2.31 -17.74
CA LEU A 173 9.23 -2.04 -18.73
C LEU A 173 8.69 -2.17 -20.15
N ARG A 174 9.14 -1.27 -21.05
CA ARG A 174 9.10 -1.52 -22.49
C ARG A 174 9.97 -2.75 -22.77
N ALA A 175 9.37 -3.88 -23.00
CA ALA A 175 10.06 -4.98 -23.65
C ALA A 175 10.16 -4.63 -25.15
N HIS A 176 11.37 -4.39 -25.62
CA HIS A 176 11.70 -4.29 -27.03
C HIS A 176 11.88 -5.68 -27.61
#